data_be22fa7d8db782c43bd128f593e04619
#
_entry.id   be22fa7d8db782c43bd128f593e04619
#
_cell.length_a   1.000
_cell.length_b   1.000
_cell.length_c   1.000
_cell.angle_alpha   90.00
_cell.angle_beta   90.00
_cell.angle_gamma   90.00
#
_symmetry.space_group_name_H-M   'P 1'
#
loop_
_entity.id
_entity.type
_entity.pdbx_description
1 polymer ?
#
loop_
_entity_poly.entity_id
_entity_poly.type
_entity_poly.pdbx_seq_one_letter_code
_entity_poly.pdbx_strand_id
1 'polypeptide(L)'
;YAEFKKKFENPGNLSDFVANIMNESSDYVAIFIPGGHGAMLGLPENKDVNKLINWSHNNDMFTLAICHGPAALLAAGLDSNKDNYVYKGYKIASFPDTADEQGPMIGYTPGHMPYKYGEKLNNLGITIINEKADNTVHKDRKLITGASPLAANDFGKLAATELLKEVNK
;
A
#
# COMPACT_ATOMS: atom_id res chain seq x y z
N TYR A 1 10.10 -1.15 21.42
CA TYR A 1 9.59 0.08 20.80
C TYR A 1 10.71 1.08 20.51
N ALA A 2 11.65 1.29 21.47
CA ALA A 2 12.79 2.21 21.33
C ALA A 2 13.77 1.84 20.19
N GLU A 3 14.00 0.55 19.96
CA GLU A 3 14.84 0.07 18.86
C GLU A 3 14.23 0.39 17.49
N PHE A 4 12.93 0.20 17.35
CA PHE A 4 12.22 0.52 16.10
C PHE A 4 12.23 2.03 15.83
N LYS A 5 12.05 2.85 16.87
CA LYS A 5 12.06 4.30 16.74
C LYS A 5 13.36 4.82 16.11
N LYS A 6 14.52 4.29 16.53
CA LYS A 6 15.83 4.66 15.95
C LYS A 6 15.94 4.39 14.45
N LYS A 7 15.32 3.30 13.97
CA LYS A 7 15.30 2.97 12.53
C LYS A 7 14.47 3.98 11.73
N PHE A 8 13.39 4.52 12.30
CA PHE A 8 12.57 5.54 11.65
C PHE A 8 13.22 6.94 11.67
N GLU A 9 14.11 7.22 12.63
CA GLU A 9 14.84 8.49 12.70
C GLU A 9 15.93 8.62 11.61
N ASN A 10 16.40 7.49 11.07
CA ASN A 10 17.42 7.45 10.01
C ASN A 10 16.95 6.52 8.88
N PRO A 11 15.95 6.93 8.09
CA PRO A 11 15.46 6.12 6.98
C PRO A 11 16.52 6.03 5.86
N GLY A 12 16.55 4.88 5.19
CA GLY A 12 17.32 4.72 3.96
C GLY A 12 16.73 5.57 2.81
N ASN A 13 17.55 5.84 1.82
CA ASN A 13 17.11 6.50 0.59
C ASN A 13 16.50 5.46 -0.36
N LEU A 14 15.26 5.69 -0.82
CA LEU A 14 14.57 4.77 -1.71
C LEU A 14 15.25 4.63 -3.07
N SER A 15 15.77 5.73 -3.63
CA SER A 15 16.47 5.69 -4.92
C SER A 15 17.74 4.86 -4.85
N ASP A 16 18.48 4.94 -3.74
CA ASP A 16 19.66 4.11 -3.51
C ASP A 16 19.28 2.64 -3.37
N PHE A 17 18.18 2.35 -2.68
CA PHE A 17 17.65 0.99 -2.58
C PHE A 17 17.30 0.43 -3.97
N VAL A 18 16.56 1.18 -4.76
CA VAL A 18 16.14 0.79 -6.11
C VAL A 18 17.35 0.59 -7.03
N ALA A 19 18.38 1.45 -6.93
CA ALA A 19 19.57 1.36 -7.77
C ALA A 19 20.49 0.18 -7.44
N ASN A 20 20.62 -0.16 -6.14
CA ASN A 20 21.68 -1.05 -5.66
C ASN A 20 21.18 -2.40 -5.15
N ILE A 21 19.99 -2.46 -4.54
CA ILE A 21 19.51 -3.64 -3.83
C ILE A 21 18.51 -4.46 -4.65
N MET A 22 17.67 -3.82 -5.44
CA MET A 22 16.67 -4.52 -6.26
C MET A 22 17.25 -5.44 -7.35
N ASN A 23 18.52 -5.23 -7.72
CA ASN A 23 19.20 -6.03 -8.76
C ASN A 23 19.90 -7.29 -8.20
N GLU A 24 19.95 -7.45 -6.89
CA GLU A 24 20.54 -8.61 -6.22
C GLU A 24 19.44 -9.59 -5.80
N SER A 25 19.77 -10.87 -5.66
CA SER A 25 18.89 -11.84 -5.00
C SER A 25 18.70 -11.38 -3.55
N SER A 26 17.55 -10.80 -3.26
CA SER A 26 17.31 -10.19 -1.95
C SER A 26 16.55 -11.16 -1.05
N ASP A 27 16.89 -11.17 0.24
CA ASP A 27 16.16 -11.92 1.27
C ASP A 27 14.85 -11.24 1.68
N TYR A 28 14.41 -10.20 0.94
CA TYR A 28 13.14 -9.52 1.21
C TYR A 28 11.96 -10.39 0.77
N VAL A 29 11.00 -10.57 1.66
CA VAL A 29 9.78 -11.35 1.42
C VAL A 29 8.54 -10.46 1.29
N ALA A 30 8.65 -9.18 1.66
CA ALA A 30 7.54 -8.24 1.61
C ALA A 30 8.00 -6.79 1.55
N ILE A 31 7.11 -5.94 1.01
CA ILE A 31 7.12 -4.49 1.22
C ILE A 31 5.91 -4.10 2.07
N PHE A 32 6.07 -3.12 2.96
CA PHE A 32 4.99 -2.57 3.77
C PHE A 32 4.82 -1.08 3.49
N ILE A 33 3.61 -0.69 3.16
CA ILE A 33 3.21 0.67 2.85
C ILE A 33 2.22 1.13 3.93
N PRO A 34 2.66 1.93 4.91
CA PRO A 34 1.79 2.44 5.96
C PRO A 34 0.78 3.44 5.40
N GLY A 35 -0.28 3.67 6.19
CA GLY A 35 -1.31 4.65 5.86
C GLY A 35 -0.95 6.07 6.24
N GLY A 36 -2.01 6.87 6.38
CA GLY A 36 -1.98 8.32 6.57
C GLY A 36 -2.14 9.06 5.25
N HIS A 37 -2.74 10.25 5.29
CA HIS A 37 -2.98 11.08 4.09
C HIS A 37 -1.71 11.39 3.30
N GLY A 38 -0.54 11.42 3.97
CA GLY A 38 0.76 11.57 3.31
C GLY A 38 1.07 10.51 2.27
N ALA A 39 0.49 9.31 2.37
CA ALA A 39 0.65 8.25 1.36
C ALA A 39 0.01 8.62 0.00
N MET A 40 -0.92 9.57 -0.01
CA MET A 40 -1.54 10.07 -1.23
C MET A 40 -0.68 11.11 -1.96
N LEU A 41 0.35 11.63 -1.30
CA LEU A 41 1.20 12.71 -1.82
C LEU A 41 2.59 12.17 -2.13
N GLY A 42 2.95 12.22 -3.40
CA GLY A 42 4.28 11.83 -3.87
C GLY A 42 4.47 10.34 -4.14
N LEU A 43 3.92 9.42 -3.34
CA LEU A 43 4.06 7.98 -3.59
C LEU A 43 3.40 7.54 -4.91
N PRO A 44 2.16 7.95 -5.23
CA PRO A 44 1.48 7.53 -6.46
C PRO A 44 2.16 7.95 -7.76
N GLU A 45 2.92 9.05 -7.75
CA GLU A 45 3.61 9.59 -8.91
C GLU A 45 5.11 9.29 -8.93
N ASN A 46 5.62 8.58 -7.92
CA ASN A 46 7.05 8.34 -7.76
C ASN A 46 7.52 7.12 -8.59
N LYS A 47 8.49 7.34 -9.47
CA LYS A 47 9.04 6.30 -10.34
C LYS A 47 9.80 5.20 -9.59
N ASP A 48 10.42 5.50 -8.46
CA ASP A 48 11.11 4.50 -7.67
C ASP A 48 10.11 3.65 -6.88
N VAL A 49 9.00 4.23 -6.43
CA VAL A 49 7.86 3.48 -5.90
C VAL A 49 7.25 2.58 -6.99
N ASN A 50 7.12 3.07 -8.23
CA ASN A 50 6.70 2.23 -9.37
C ASN A 50 7.60 1.01 -9.53
N LYS A 51 8.92 1.22 -9.60
CA LYS A 51 9.90 0.12 -9.74
C LYS A 51 9.81 -0.86 -8.56
N LEU A 52 9.77 -0.34 -7.33
CA LEU A 52 9.71 -1.14 -6.12
C LEU A 52 8.47 -2.04 -6.08
N ILE A 53 7.29 -1.49 -6.37
CA ILE A 53 6.03 -2.24 -6.33
C ILE A 53 5.98 -3.30 -7.44
N ASN A 54 6.37 -2.94 -8.67
CA ASN A 54 6.42 -3.89 -9.77
C ASN A 54 7.47 -4.99 -9.51
N TRP A 55 8.64 -4.65 -8.97
CA TRP A 55 9.66 -5.62 -8.57
C TRP A 55 9.14 -6.58 -7.49
N SER A 56 8.50 -6.06 -6.44
CA SER A 56 7.89 -6.89 -5.40
C SER A 56 6.87 -7.87 -5.97
N HIS A 57 5.99 -7.39 -6.85
CA HIS A 57 4.99 -8.23 -7.51
C HIS A 57 5.62 -9.31 -8.40
N ASN A 58 6.61 -8.95 -9.22
CA ASN A 58 7.26 -9.85 -10.17
C ASN A 58 8.15 -10.92 -9.48
N ASN A 59 8.58 -10.67 -8.26
CA ASN A 59 9.35 -11.62 -7.44
C ASN A 59 8.49 -12.40 -6.43
N ASP A 60 7.18 -12.42 -6.60
CA ASP A 60 6.22 -13.12 -5.73
C ASP A 60 6.33 -12.73 -4.25
N MET A 61 6.75 -11.49 -3.97
CA MET A 61 6.83 -10.94 -2.62
C MET A 61 5.46 -10.43 -2.17
N PHE A 62 5.25 -10.41 -0.85
CA PHE A 62 4.05 -9.78 -0.31
C PHE A 62 4.11 -8.26 -0.45
N THR A 63 2.97 -7.66 -0.86
CA THR A 63 2.70 -6.24 -0.72
C THR A 63 1.68 -6.06 0.40
N LEU A 64 2.05 -5.31 1.43
CA LEU A 64 1.23 -5.04 2.61
C LEU A 64 0.89 -3.56 2.61
N ALA A 65 -0.41 -3.21 2.64
CA ALA A 65 -0.82 -1.80 2.65
C ALA A 65 -2.06 -1.58 3.52
N ILE A 66 -2.10 -0.49 4.29
CA ILE A 66 -3.21 -0.23 5.20
C ILE A 66 -3.69 1.21 5.08
N CYS A 67 -4.99 1.45 5.30
CA CYS A 67 -5.61 2.76 5.33
C CYS A 67 -5.47 3.47 3.97
N HIS A 68 -4.72 4.58 3.88
CA HIS A 68 -4.38 5.25 2.62
C HIS A 68 -3.15 4.67 1.90
N GLY A 69 -2.43 3.72 2.53
CA GLY A 69 -1.28 3.05 1.91
C GLY A 69 -1.53 2.49 0.51
N PRO A 70 -2.72 1.90 0.22
CA PRO A 70 -3.07 1.45 -1.11
C PRO A 70 -3.02 2.52 -2.21
N ALA A 71 -3.02 3.82 -1.89
CA ALA A 71 -2.82 4.88 -2.88
C ALA A 71 -1.49 4.72 -3.64
N ALA A 72 -0.44 4.20 -2.98
CA ALA A 72 0.85 3.94 -3.60
C ALA A 72 0.78 2.90 -4.74
N LEU A 73 -0.23 2.03 -4.77
CA LEU A 73 -0.44 1.05 -5.85
C LEU A 73 -0.69 1.75 -7.20
N LEU A 74 -1.14 3.01 -7.20
CA LEU A 74 -1.25 3.81 -8.42
C LEU A 74 0.10 3.94 -9.14
N ALA A 75 1.20 4.00 -8.38
CA ALA A 75 2.54 4.10 -8.95
C ALA A 75 2.86 2.91 -9.87
N ALA A 76 2.37 1.71 -9.56
CA ALA A 76 2.60 0.51 -10.40
C ALA A 76 2.05 0.68 -11.84
N GLY A 77 1.12 1.60 -12.04
CA GLY A 77 0.52 1.90 -13.33
C GLY A 77 1.17 3.03 -14.12
N LEU A 78 2.20 3.72 -13.60
CA LEU A 78 2.77 4.92 -14.22
C LEU A 78 3.32 4.69 -15.64
N ASP A 79 3.98 3.55 -15.86
CA ASP A 79 4.62 3.20 -17.12
C ASP A 79 3.86 2.08 -17.87
N SER A 80 2.65 1.76 -17.43
CA SER A 80 1.82 0.73 -18.03
C SER A 80 0.46 1.27 -18.48
N ASN A 81 -0.11 0.64 -19.50
CA ASN A 81 -1.52 0.84 -19.79
C ASN A 81 -2.38 0.01 -18.80
N LYS A 82 -3.67 0.29 -18.76
CA LYS A 82 -4.64 -0.42 -17.89
C LYS A 82 -4.60 -1.95 -18.04
N ASP A 83 -4.27 -2.44 -19.23
CA ASP A 83 -4.26 -3.87 -19.50
C ASP A 83 -3.06 -4.58 -18.88
N ASN A 84 -1.96 -3.89 -18.73
CA ASN A 84 -0.71 -4.39 -18.17
C ASN A 84 -0.51 -4.03 -16.69
N TYR A 85 -1.53 -3.45 -16.04
CA TYR A 85 -1.46 -3.10 -14.63
C TYR A 85 -1.40 -4.36 -13.76
N VAL A 86 -0.33 -4.53 -12.98
CA VAL A 86 -0.04 -5.77 -12.25
C VAL A 86 -1.08 -6.15 -11.20
N TYR A 87 -1.84 -5.18 -10.66
CA TYR A 87 -2.94 -5.42 -9.71
C TYR A 87 -4.33 -5.41 -10.36
N LYS A 88 -4.44 -5.45 -11.69
CA LYS A 88 -5.73 -5.56 -12.37
C LYS A 88 -6.48 -6.82 -11.92
N GLY A 89 -7.74 -6.65 -11.52
CA GLY A 89 -8.58 -7.73 -11.00
C GLY A 89 -8.31 -8.14 -9.56
N TYR A 90 -7.46 -7.42 -8.84
CA TYR A 90 -7.30 -7.61 -7.41
C TYR A 90 -8.43 -6.96 -6.62
N LYS A 91 -8.71 -7.55 -5.45
CA LYS A 91 -9.63 -7.00 -4.45
C LYS A 91 -8.83 -6.49 -3.26
N ILE A 92 -9.21 -5.32 -2.73
CA ILE A 92 -8.52 -4.70 -1.59
C ILE A 92 -9.52 -4.12 -0.59
N ALA A 93 -9.08 -4.03 0.67
CA ALA A 93 -9.65 -3.12 1.66
C ALA A 93 -8.81 -1.84 1.70
N SER A 94 -9.43 -0.66 1.77
CA SER A 94 -8.71 0.61 1.80
C SER A 94 -9.53 1.70 2.48
N PHE A 95 -8.92 2.81 2.87
CA PHE A 95 -9.66 3.93 3.42
C PHE A 95 -10.56 4.52 2.32
N PRO A 96 -11.89 4.66 2.56
CA PRO A 96 -12.82 5.01 1.48
C PRO A 96 -12.75 6.50 1.13
N ASP A 97 -12.81 6.82 -0.16
CA ASP A 97 -12.90 8.21 -0.67
C ASP A 97 -14.09 8.98 -0.04
N THR A 98 -15.19 8.29 0.23
CA THR A 98 -16.38 8.89 0.87
C THR A 98 -16.13 9.35 2.30
N ALA A 99 -15.25 8.68 3.05
CA ALA A 99 -14.86 9.12 4.39
C ALA A 99 -13.91 10.33 4.31
N ASP A 100 -13.03 10.39 3.33
CA ASP A 100 -12.18 11.55 3.07
C ASP A 100 -13.00 12.78 2.68
N GLU A 101 -14.06 12.63 1.89
CA GLU A 101 -14.98 13.71 1.54
C GLU A 101 -15.68 14.32 2.76
N GLN A 102 -15.94 13.53 3.79
CA GLN A 102 -16.54 13.98 5.03
C GLN A 102 -15.54 14.65 5.99
N GLY A 103 -14.24 14.41 5.80
CA GLY A 103 -13.18 14.90 6.67
C GLY A 103 -13.25 16.39 7.00
N PRO A 104 -13.39 17.30 6.01
CA PRO A 104 -13.50 18.73 6.27
C PRO A 104 -14.77 19.12 7.06
N MET A 105 -15.88 18.41 6.84
CA MET A 105 -17.15 18.69 7.48
C MET A 105 -17.15 18.40 8.99
N ILE A 106 -16.33 17.44 9.41
CA ILE A 106 -16.17 17.06 10.83
C ILE A 106 -14.90 17.63 11.47
N GLY A 107 -14.18 18.52 10.76
CA GLY A 107 -12.94 19.15 11.23
C GLY A 107 -11.73 18.20 11.32
N TYR A 108 -11.79 17.05 10.67
CA TYR A 108 -10.70 16.07 10.65
C TYR A 108 -9.57 16.46 9.70
N THR A 109 -9.90 17.09 8.58
CA THR A 109 -8.92 17.63 7.63
C THR A 109 -9.18 19.11 7.38
N PRO A 110 -8.13 19.91 7.07
CA PRO A 110 -8.27 21.35 6.80
C PRO A 110 -8.99 21.67 5.47
N GLY A 111 -9.14 20.67 4.60
CA GLY A 111 -9.77 20.79 3.29
C GLY A 111 -9.96 19.44 2.63
N HIS A 112 -10.51 19.44 1.43
CA HIS A 112 -10.73 18.23 0.64
C HIS A 112 -9.42 17.62 0.15
N MET A 113 -9.41 16.30 -0.04
CA MET A 113 -8.29 15.60 -0.67
C MET A 113 -8.12 16.07 -2.12
N PRO A 114 -6.89 16.12 -2.64
CA PRO A 114 -6.61 16.62 -3.99
C PRO A 114 -7.20 15.73 -5.08
N TYR A 115 -7.50 14.48 -4.78
CA TYR A 115 -8.12 13.51 -5.68
C TYR A 115 -8.68 12.32 -4.91
N LYS A 116 -9.54 11.55 -5.57
CA LYS A 116 -10.11 10.28 -5.10
C LYS A 116 -9.22 9.14 -5.55
N TYR A 117 -8.39 8.62 -4.66
CA TYR A 117 -7.46 7.56 -5.04
C TYR A 117 -8.14 6.21 -5.24
N GLY A 118 -9.21 5.94 -4.52
CA GLY A 118 -10.02 4.74 -4.67
C GLY A 118 -10.68 4.68 -6.04
N GLU A 119 -11.23 5.80 -6.53
CA GLU A 119 -11.75 5.90 -7.89
C GLU A 119 -10.66 5.63 -8.93
N LYS A 120 -9.47 6.20 -8.75
CA LYS A 120 -8.33 5.95 -9.65
C LYS A 120 -7.90 4.48 -9.66
N LEU A 121 -7.85 3.81 -8.50
CA LEU A 121 -7.56 2.38 -8.40
C LEU A 121 -8.62 1.52 -9.08
N ASN A 122 -9.90 1.84 -8.89
CA ASN A 122 -11.01 1.20 -9.59
C ASN A 122 -10.88 1.34 -11.12
N ASN A 123 -10.48 2.52 -11.60
CA ASN A 123 -10.24 2.78 -13.02
C ASN A 123 -9.09 1.93 -13.58
N LEU A 124 -8.11 1.54 -12.78
CA LEU A 124 -7.05 0.59 -13.15
C LEU A 124 -7.47 -0.88 -13.04
N GLY A 125 -8.67 -1.16 -12.52
CA GLY A 125 -9.22 -2.50 -12.43
C GLY A 125 -9.07 -3.19 -11.08
N ILE A 126 -8.69 -2.47 -10.02
CA ILE A 126 -8.82 -2.94 -8.63
C ILE A 126 -10.28 -2.81 -8.19
N THR A 127 -10.73 -3.70 -7.31
CA THR A 127 -12.03 -3.62 -6.65
C THR A 127 -11.84 -3.34 -5.15
N ILE A 128 -12.36 -2.23 -4.66
CA ILE A 128 -12.40 -1.93 -3.23
C ILE A 128 -13.64 -2.61 -2.63
N ILE A 129 -13.47 -3.42 -1.58
CA ILE A 129 -14.51 -4.29 -1.03
C ILE A 129 -15.25 -3.69 0.17
N ASN A 130 -14.73 -2.63 0.77
CA ASN A 130 -15.34 -1.97 1.92
C ASN A 130 -15.87 -0.58 1.54
N GLU A 131 -16.97 -0.18 2.16
CA GLU A 131 -17.61 1.14 1.96
C GLU A 131 -17.30 2.11 3.11
N LYS A 132 -16.81 1.60 4.24
CA LYS A 132 -16.55 2.38 5.46
C LYS A 132 -15.10 2.23 5.90
N ALA A 133 -14.62 3.21 6.67
CA ALA A 133 -13.33 3.14 7.37
C ALA A 133 -13.48 2.25 8.62
N ASP A 134 -13.56 0.95 8.42
CA ASP A 134 -13.79 -0.07 9.44
C ASP A 134 -12.55 -0.97 9.68
N ASN A 135 -12.76 -2.12 10.32
CA ASN A 135 -11.72 -3.10 10.61
C ASN A 135 -11.55 -4.16 9.51
N THR A 136 -12.08 -3.93 8.31
CA THR A 136 -11.95 -4.89 7.20
C THR A 136 -10.48 -5.12 6.84
N VAL A 137 -10.09 -6.39 6.78
CA VAL A 137 -8.80 -6.86 6.29
C VAL A 137 -9.03 -7.82 5.13
N HIS A 138 -8.23 -7.73 4.10
CA HIS A 138 -8.35 -8.61 2.94
C HIS A 138 -6.99 -9.06 2.44
N LYS A 139 -6.95 -10.33 2.03
CA LYS A 139 -5.82 -10.93 1.31
C LYS A 139 -6.30 -11.37 -0.06
N ASP A 140 -5.63 -10.90 -1.09
CA ASP A 140 -5.80 -11.37 -2.45
C ASP A 140 -4.42 -11.73 -3.03
N ARG A 141 -4.16 -13.02 -3.22
CA ARG A 141 -2.84 -13.53 -3.61
C ARG A 141 -1.74 -13.06 -2.63
N LYS A 142 -0.73 -12.33 -3.10
CA LYS A 142 0.35 -11.74 -2.27
C LYS A 142 0.08 -10.29 -1.84
N LEU A 143 -1.12 -9.78 -2.03
CA LEU A 143 -1.52 -8.46 -1.55
C LEU A 143 -2.39 -8.59 -0.29
N ILE A 144 -1.95 -7.99 0.83
CA ILE A 144 -2.72 -7.92 2.07
C ILE A 144 -3.01 -6.46 2.36
N THR A 145 -4.28 -6.14 2.57
CA THR A 145 -4.73 -4.76 2.78
C THR A 145 -5.65 -4.64 3.98
N GLY A 146 -5.67 -3.45 4.59
CA GLY A 146 -6.55 -3.10 5.70
C GLY A 146 -7.24 -1.76 5.47
N ALA A 147 -8.54 -1.67 5.83
CA ALA A 147 -9.39 -0.53 5.49
C ALA A 147 -9.04 0.76 6.25
N SER A 148 -8.61 0.67 7.49
CA SER A 148 -8.43 1.85 8.34
C SER A 148 -7.50 1.54 9.54
N PRO A 149 -7.20 2.50 10.41
CA PRO A 149 -6.50 2.24 11.66
C PRO A 149 -7.17 1.18 12.54
N LEU A 150 -8.50 1.02 12.43
CA LEU A 150 -9.25 -0.02 13.18
C LEU A 150 -8.88 -1.44 12.73
N ALA A 151 -8.42 -1.59 11.49
CA ALA A 151 -7.97 -2.87 10.94
C ALA A 151 -6.55 -3.26 11.37
N ALA A 152 -5.76 -2.36 11.97
CA ALA A 152 -4.32 -2.53 12.15
C ALA A 152 -3.93 -3.82 12.89
N ASN A 153 -4.67 -4.20 13.93
CA ASN A 153 -4.36 -5.40 14.71
C ASN A 153 -4.57 -6.70 13.90
N ASP A 154 -5.71 -6.82 13.24
CA ASP A 154 -6.05 -8.02 12.47
C ASP A 154 -5.24 -8.09 11.16
N PHE A 155 -4.94 -6.94 10.55
CA PHE A 155 -4.00 -6.80 9.45
C PHE A 155 -2.60 -7.30 9.85
N GLY A 156 -2.08 -6.86 11.00
CA GLY A 156 -0.77 -7.29 11.50
C GLY A 156 -0.71 -8.79 11.78
N LYS A 157 -1.76 -9.37 12.37
CA LYS A 157 -1.85 -10.82 12.62
C LYS A 157 -1.88 -11.62 11.32
N LEU A 158 -2.68 -11.19 10.34
CA LEU A 158 -2.77 -11.84 9.04
C LEU A 158 -1.44 -11.76 8.31
N ALA A 159 -0.83 -10.57 8.25
CA ALA A 159 0.47 -10.37 7.62
C ALA A 159 1.55 -11.26 8.26
N ALA A 160 1.67 -11.25 9.58
CA ALA A 160 2.64 -12.10 10.29
C ALA A 160 2.42 -13.59 10.00
N THR A 161 1.17 -14.06 10.01
CA THR A 161 0.84 -15.45 9.72
C THR A 161 1.28 -15.86 8.32
N GLU A 162 1.07 -15.02 7.32
CA GLU A 162 1.40 -15.30 5.93
C GLU A 162 2.91 -15.19 5.68
N LEU A 163 3.58 -14.19 6.25
CA LEU A 163 5.03 -14.03 6.13
C LEU A 163 5.81 -15.17 6.79
N LEU A 164 5.36 -15.64 7.95
CA LEU A 164 5.99 -16.78 8.63
C LEU A 164 5.89 -18.08 7.81
N LYS A 165 4.82 -18.27 7.05
CA LYS A 165 4.72 -19.41 6.12
C LYS A 165 5.72 -19.29 4.96
N GLU A 166 6.02 -18.07 4.52
CA GLU A 166 6.96 -17.82 3.42
C GLU A 166 8.41 -18.06 3.85
N VAL A 167 8.78 -17.54 5.02
CA VAL A 167 10.15 -17.64 5.56
C VAL A 167 10.51 -19.08 6.00
N ASN A 168 9.52 -19.91 6.30
CA ASN A 168 9.72 -21.29 6.74
C ASN A 168 9.64 -22.32 5.58
N LYS A 169 9.59 -21.85 4.33
CA LYS A 169 9.72 -22.71 3.13
C LYS A 169 11.17 -23.01 2.82
#